data_59ec4f9682fec8aab50a480b6e3af25d
#
_entry.id   59ec4f9682fec8aab50a480b6e3af25d
#
_cell.length_a   1.000
_cell.length_b   1.000
_cell.length_c   1.000
_cell.angle_alpha   90.00
_cell.angle_beta   90.00
_cell.angle_gamma   90.00
#
_symmetry.space_group_name_H-M   'P 1'
#
loop_
_entity.id
_entity.type
_entity.pdbx_description
1 polymer ?
#
loop_
_entity_poly.entity_id
_entity_poly.type
_entity_poly.pdbx_seq_one_letter_code
_entity_poly.pdbx_strand_id
1 'polypeptide(L)'
;TNFKDQAYYNNTNEEYNFLDNQVIRSWGTATPKRLEDENAVDEDGENILDEDGNQVINYGLKTEKKRIVKQQASGLLNPTDWYVVKASEVADYSVPENVTTFRTDVRAKSNEMETQIDACTTVEQLETLYTYTTDDDGVQSRPLAEFPKEVV
;
A
#
# COMPACT_ATOMS: atom_id res chain seq x y z
N THR A 1 -10.99 24.05 2.68
CA THR A 1 -11.38 23.25 1.49
C THR A 1 -11.65 21.82 1.92
N ASN A 2 -12.67 21.17 1.33
CA ASN A 2 -13.02 19.77 1.62
C ASN A 2 -12.18 18.78 0.79
N PHE A 3 -11.11 19.24 0.16
CA PHE A 3 -10.21 18.38 -0.60
C PHE A 3 -9.50 17.38 0.31
N LYS A 4 -9.59 16.11 -0.02
CA LYS A 4 -8.91 15.00 0.64
C LYS A 4 -7.93 14.30 -0.31
N ASP A 5 -6.99 13.54 0.24
CA ASP A 5 -6.00 12.80 -0.55
C ASP A 5 -6.68 11.85 -1.55
N GLN A 6 -6.38 12.07 -2.83
CA GLN A 6 -6.92 11.27 -3.93
C GLN A 6 -6.47 9.81 -3.92
N ALA A 7 -5.45 9.46 -3.16
CA ALA A 7 -5.07 8.07 -2.94
C ALA A 7 -6.17 7.28 -2.20
N TYR A 8 -6.97 7.96 -1.38
CA TYR A 8 -7.97 7.36 -0.50
C TYR A 8 -9.41 7.80 -0.78
N TYR A 9 -9.61 8.99 -1.41
CA TYR A 9 -10.92 9.60 -1.59
C TYR A 9 -11.17 10.01 -3.03
N ASN A 10 -12.45 10.01 -3.39
CA ASN A 10 -12.94 10.67 -4.59
C ASN A 10 -13.42 12.07 -4.21
N ASN A 11 -12.73 13.09 -4.73
CA ASN A 11 -13.13 14.48 -4.57
C ASN A 11 -14.15 14.84 -5.66
N THR A 12 -15.27 15.43 -5.26
CA THR A 12 -16.40 15.75 -6.14
C THR A 12 -16.75 17.23 -6.06
N ASN A 13 -17.57 17.72 -6.99
CA ASN A 13 -18.11 19.08 -7.01
C ASN A 13 -17.03 20.15 -6.88
N GLU A 14 -16.06 20.11 -7.79
CA GLU A 14 -15.06 21.17 -7.91
C GLU A 14 -15.71 22.47 -8.37
N GLU A 15 -15.50 23.54 -7.61
CA GLU A 15 -16.03 24.87 -7.89
C GLU A 15 -14.93 25.93 -7.80
N TYR A 16 -15.04 26.93 -8.65
CA TYR A 16 -14.17 28.10 -8.66
C TYR A 16 -15.00 29.34 -8.34
N ASN A 17 -14.67 30.00 -7.26
CA ASN A 17 -15.31 31.24 -6.83
C ASN A 17 -14.31 32.40 -6.86
N PHE A 18 -14.76 33.56 -7.31
CA PHE A 18 -13.97 34.78 -7.29
C PHE A 18 -14.35 35.60 -6.05
N LEU A 19 -13.42 35.73 -5.11
CA LEU A 19 -13.62 36.46 -3.86
C LEU A 19 -12.34 37.26 -3.51
N ASP A 20 -12.49 38.50 -3.07
CA ASP A 20 -11.39 39.38 -2.64
C ASP A 20 -10.22 39.45 -3.67
N ASN A 21 -10.56 39.60 -4.95
CA ASN A 21 -9.62 39.63 -6.06
C ASN A 21 -8.77 38.35 -6.24
N GLN A 22 -9.25 37.23 -5.70
CA GLN A 22 -8.62 35.90 -5.80
C GLN A 22 -9.60 34.85 -6.34
N VAL A 23 -9.07 33.89 -7.10
CA VAL A 23 -9.84 32.70 -7.48
C VAL A 23 -9.67 31.65 -6.39
N ILE A 24 -10.76 31.32 -5.72
CA ILE A 24 -10.81 30.29 -4.67
C ILE A 24 -11.37 29.01 -5.28
N ARG A 25 -10.58 27.98 -5.27
CA ARG A 25 -10.99 26.62 -5.62
C ARG A 25 -11.55 25.90 -4.37
N SER A 26 -12.73 25.34 -4.48
CA SER A 26 -13.39 24.59 -3.43
C SER A 26 -13.88 23.23 -3.94
N TRP A 27 -14.19 22.34 -3.02
CA TRP A 27 -14.65 20.99 -3.32
C TRP A 27 -15.88 20.66 -2.44
N GLY A 28 -16.75 19.83 -2.93
CA GLY A 28 -17.82 19.23 -2.16
C GLY A 28 -17.29 18.19 -1.15
N THR A 29 -18.19 17.45 -0.52
CA THR A 29 -17.83 16.38 0.39
C THR A 29 -17.13 15.26 -0.38
N ALA A 30 -15.89 14.95 0.00
CA ALA A 30 -15.15 13.83 -0.56
C ALA A 30 -15.73 12.49 -0.07
N THR A 31 -15.84 11.52 -0.98
CA THR A 31 -16.31 10.17 -0.65
C THR A 31 -15.13 9.21 -0.55
N PRO A 32 -15.06 8.35 0.49
CA PRO A 32 -13.99 7.38 0.60
C PRO A 32 -14.06 6.38 -0.55
N LYS A 33 -12.90 5.96 -1.05
CA LYS A 33 -12.79 4.85 -1.98
C LYS A 33 -13.14 3.55 -1.26
N ARG A 34 -13.45 2.51 -2.03
CA ARG A 34 -13.76 1.20 -1.48
C ARG A 34 -12.54 0.62 -0.77
N LEU A 35 -12.76 0.12 0.45
CA LEU A 35 -11.72 -0.47 1.28
C LEU A 35 -11.48 -1.94 0.93
N GLU A 36 -12.57 -2.71 0.80
CA GLU A 36 -12.56 -4.15 0.53
C GLU A 36 -12.77 -4.43 -0.97
N ASP A 37 -12.39 -5.64 -1.39
CA ASP A 37 -12.69 -6.14 -2.72
C ASP A 37 -14.17 -6.44 -2.87
N GLU A 38 -14.70 -6.31 -4.08
CA GLU A 38 -16.06 -6.74 -4.40
C GLU A 38 -16.13 -7.34 -5.80
N ASN A 39 -17.13 -8.17 -6.04
CA ASN A 39 -17.42 -8.68 -7.36
C ASN A 39 -17.85 -7.54 -8.30
N ALA A 40 -17.29 -7.53 -9.50
CA ALA A 40 -17.82 -6.67 -10.55
C ALA A 40 -19.19 -7.21 -11.01
N VAL A 41 -20.17 -6.31 -11.07
CA VAL A 41 -21.50 -6.62 -11.57
C VAL A 41 -21.89 -5.62 -12.65
N ASP A 42 -22.78 -6.04 -13.57
CA ASP A 42 -23.33 -5.20 -14.61
C ASP A 42 -24.50 -4.32 -14.08
N GLU A 43 -25.17 -3.60 -14.97
CA GLU A 43 -26.28 -2.71 -14.65
C GLU A 43 -27.50 -3.46 -14.09
N ASP A 44 -27.65 -4.76 -14.38
CA ASP A 44 -28.73 -5.62 -13.90
C ASP A 44 -28.36 -6.33 -12.57
N GLY A 45 -27.13 -6.15 -12.09
CA GLY A 45 -26.60 -6.75 -10.86
C GLY A 45 -26.06 -8.18 -11.05
N GLU A 46 -25.89 -8.63 -12.30
CA GLU A 46 -25.33 -9.95 -12.61
C GLU A 46 -23.79 -9.89 -12.60
N ASN A 47 -23.17 -10.99 -12.20
CA ASN A 47 -21.72 -11.10 -12.11
C ASN A 47 -21.05 -10.96 -13.48
N ILE A 48 -20.07 -10.08 -13.59
CA ILE A 48 -19.22 -9.95 -14.78
C ILE A 48 -18.13 -11.01 -14.71
N LEU A 49 -18.03 -11.85 -15.75
CA LEU A 49 -17.00 -12.87 -15.89
C LEU A 49 -15.97 -12.46 -16.94
N ASP A 50 -14.72 -12.89 -16.75
CA ASP A 50 -13.67 -12.73 -17.75
C ASP A 50 -13.81 -13.77 -18.89
N GLU A 51 -12.87 -13.73 -19.86
CA GLU A 51 -12.87 -14.65 -21.02
C GLU A 51 -12.69 -16.13 -20.62
N ASP A 52 -12.12 -16.39 -19.45
CA ASP A 52 -11.92 -17.73 -18.88
C ASP A 52 -13.07 -18.18 -17.98
N GLY A 53 -14.09 -17.33 -17.79
CA GLY A 53 -15.27 -17.60 -16.96
C GLY A 53 -15.07 -17.34 -15.47
N ASN A 54 -13.98 -16.65 -15.08
CA ASN A 54 -13.76 -16.27 -13.68
C ASN A 54 -14.46 -14.95 -13.36
N GLN A 55 -14.91 -14.81 -12.11
CA GLN A 55 -15.49 -13.56 -11.61
C GLN A 55 -14.48 -12.42 -11.68
N VAL A 56 -14.84 -11.34 -12.35
CA VAL A 56 -14.05 -10.09 -12.34
C VAL A 56 -14.17 -9.42 -10.96
N ILE A 57 -13.03 -9.08 -10.36
CA ILE A 57 -12.97 -8.45 -9.05
C ILE A 57 -12.57 -6.98 -9.18
N ASN A 58 -13.35 -6.11 -8.58
CA ASN A 58 -12.99 -4.74 -8.34
C ASN A 58 -12.18 -4.66 -7.05
N TYR A 59 -10.85 -4.52 -7.16
CA TYR A 59 -9.98 -4.50 -6.00
C TYR A 59 -10.17 -3.24 -5.15
N GLY A 60 -10.19 -3.45 -3.84
CA GLY A 60 -10.26 -2.39 -2.85
C GLY A 60 -8.86 -1.87 -2.45
N LEU A 61 -8.86 -0.80 -1.64
CA LEU A 61 -7.62 -0.17 -1.18
C LEU A 61 -6.71 -1.13 -0.42
N LYS A 62 -7.25 -2.05 0.38
CA LYS A 62 -6.45 -3.03 1.13
C LYS A 62 -5.62 -3.90 0.18
N THR A 63 -6.26 -4.50 -0.82
CA THR A 63 -5.58 -5.35 -1.80
C THR A 63 -4.52 -4.57 -2.58
N GLU A 64 -4.82 -3.34 -3.00
CA GLU A 64 -3.84 -2.49 -3.69
C GLU A 64 -2.65 -2.14 -2.78
N LYS A 65 -2.87 -1.78 -1.52
CA LYS A 65 -1.78 -1.47 -0.57
C LYS A 65 -0.93 -2.69 -0.25
N LYS A 66 -1.53 -3.87 -0.04
CA LYS A 66 -0.79 -5.13 0.16
C LYS A 66 0.04 -5.51 -1.07
N ARG A 67 -0.49 -5.29 -2.28
CA ARG A 67 0.27 -5.50 -3.53
C ARG A 67 1.53 -4.63 -3.57
N ILE A 68 1.42 -3.35 -3.19
CA ILE A 68 2.57 -2.44 -3.11
C ILE A 68 3.60 -2.93 -2.08
N VAL A 69 3.15 -3.35 -0.89
CA VAL A 69 4.03 -3.90 0.15
C VAL A 69 4.80 -5.12 -0.38
N LYS A 70 4.13 -6.04 -1.07
CA LYS A 70 4.78 -7.22 -1.69
C LYS A 70 5.78 -6.85 -2.78
N GLN A 71 5.47 -5.85 -3.59
CA GLN A 71 6.41 -5.35 -4.60
C GLN A 71 7.67 -4.76 -3.97
N GLN A 72 7.51 -3.97 -2.90
CA GLN A 72 8.65 -3.40 -2.15
C GLN A 72 9.49 -4.50 -1.51
N ALA A 73 8.88 -5.48 -0.85
CA ALA A 73 9.57 -6.63 -0.28
C ALA A 73 10.35 -7.41 -1.35
N SER A 74 9.74 -7.68 -2.51
CA SER A 74 10.41 -8.33 -3.64
C SER A 74 11.60 -7.52 -4.13
N GLY A 75 11.45 -6.19 -4.28
CA GLY A 75 12.53 -5.30 -4.68
C GLY A 75 13.74 -5.36 -3.74
N LEU A 76 13.49 -5.45 -2.42
CA LEU A 76 14.54 -5.58 -1.40
C LEU A 76 15.19 -6.97 -1.38
N LEU A 77 14.46 -8.02 -1.71
CA LEU A 77 14.97 -9.40 -1.71
C LEU A 77 15.77 -9.74 -2.98
N ASN A 78 15.36 -9.24 -4.15
CA ASN A 78 15.96 -9.56 -5.44
C ASN A 78 17.49 -9.38 -5.49
N PRO A 79 18.10 -8.28 -5.00
CA PRO A 79 19.55 -8.11 -5.02
C PRO A 79 20.33 -9.18 -4.24
N THR A 80 19.64 -9.89 -3.32
CA THR A 80 20.25 -10.92 -2.46
C THR A 80 19.93 -12.34 -2.91
N ASP A 81 19.14 -12.55 -3.96
CA ASP A 81 18.72 -13.89 -4.42
C ASP A 81 19.91 -14.71 -4.93
N TRP A 82 20.92 -14.07 -5.54
CA TRP A 82 22.10 -14.76 -6.02
C TRP A 82 22.88 -15.47 -4.90
N TYR A 83 22.84 -14.96 -3.65
CA TYR A 83 23.48 -15.63 -2.51
C TYR A 83 22.83 -17.01 -2.23
N VAL A 84 21.50 -17.07 -2.34
CA VAL A 84 20.72 -18.29 -2.12
C VAL A 84 20.99 -19.30 -3.25
N VAL A 85 20.99 -18.81 -4.50
CA VAL A 85 21.29 -19.65 -5.67
C VAL A 85 22.72 -20.19 -5.56
N LYS A 86 23.70 -19.35 -5.26
CA LYS A 86 25.10 -19.79 -5.10
C LYS A 86 25.24 -20.82 -3.99
N ALA A 87 24.53 -20.68 -2.86
CA ALA A 87 24.57 -21.64 -1.77
C ALA A 87 23.96 -23.01 -2.14
N SER A 88 23.08 -23.05 -3.14
CA SER A 88 22.50 -24.31 -3.65
C SER A 88 23.42 -25.02 -4.65
N GLU A 89 24.33 -24.28 -5.32
CA GLU A 89 25.18 -24.80 -6.40
C GLU A 89 26.63 -25.09 -5.96
N VAL A 90 27.10 -24.39 -4.93
CA VAL A 90 28.50 -24.46 -4.46
C VAL A 90 28.57 -25.12 -3.10
N ALA A 91 29.15 -26.32 -3.01
CA ALA A 91 29.08 -27.19 -1.85
C ALA A 91 29.59 -26.54 -0.53
N ASP A 92 30.64 -25.75 -0.56
CA ASP A 92 31.25 -25.15 0.64
C ASP A 92 30.86 -23.67 0.83
N TYR A 93 29.82 -23.21 0.14
CA TYR A 93 29.35 -21.83 0.28
C TYR A 93 28.06 -21.77 1.11
N SER A 94 28.05 -20.89 2.11
CA SER A 94 26.85 -20.57 2.88
C SER A 94 26.45 -19.10 2.69
N VAL A 95 25.15 -18.83 2.74
CA VAL A 95 24.66 -17.43 2.70
C VAL A 95 25.19 -16.69 3.93
N PRO A 96 25.79 -15.50 3.77
CA PRO A 96 26.23 -14.70 4.91
C PRO A 96 25.08 -14.42 5.90
N GLU A 97 25.40 -14.44 7.20
CA GLU A 97 24.43 -14.31 8.28
C GLU A 97 23.65 -12.98 8.19
N ASN A 98 24.33 -11.86 7.88
CA ASN A 98 23.69 -10.57 7.70
C ASN A 98 22.66 -10.58 6.56
N VAL A 99 22.94 -11.29 5.45
CA VAL A 99 22.01 -11.46 4.33
C VAL A 99 20.81 -12.30 4.76
N THR A 100 21.04 -13.40 5.49
CA THR A 100 19.96 -14.27 5.99
C THR A 100 19.04 -13.52 6.95
N THR A 101 19.62 -12.76 7.88
CA THR A 101 18.87 -11.90 8.83
C THR A 101 18.06 -10.87 8.08
N PHE A 102 18.67 -10.11 7.17
CA PHE A 102 17.98 -9.11 6.36
C PHE A 102 16.78 -9.70 5.61
N ARG A 103 16.97 -10.83 4.92
CA ARG A 103 15.90 -11.51 4.18
C ARG A 103 14.75 -11.97 5.08
N THR A 104 15.08 -12.43 6.28
CA THR A 104 14.08 -12.82 7.30
C THR A 104 13.30 -11.61 7.77
N ASP A 105 13.99 -10.52 8.07
CA ASP A 105 13.37 -9.27 8.55
C ASP A 105 12.48 -8.63 7.48
N VAL A 106 12.90 -8.61 6.21
CA VAL A 106 12.08 -8.11 5.10
C VAL A 106 10.76 -8.89 5.01
N ARG A 107 10.79 -10.22 5.09
CA ARG A 107 9.57 -11.04 5.04
C ARG A 107 8.69 -10.83 6.27
N ALA A 108 9.29 -10.76 7.46
CA ALA A 108 8.58 -10.50 8.71
C ALA A 108 7.87 -9.14 8.67
N LYS A 109 8.55 -8.09 8.19
CA LYS A 109 7.99 -6.75 8.06
C LYS A 109 6.90 -6.66 6.99
N SER A 110 7.06 -7.36 5.86
CA SER A 110 5.99 -7.48 4.86
C SER A 110 4.71 -8.08 5.47
N ASN A 111 4.83 -9.19 6.20
CA ASN A 111 3.69 -9.83 6.85
C ASN A 111 3.05 -8.94 7.94
N GLU A 112 3.87 -8.22 8.71
CA GLU A 112 3.41 -7.26 9.72
C GLU A 112 2.60 -6.13 9.07
N MET A 113 3.11 -5.53 7.99
CA MET A 113 2.41 -4.48 7.23
C MET A 113 1.08 -4.99 6.66
N GLU A 114 1.06 -6.20 6.07
CA GLU A 114 -0.17 -6.79 5.55
C GLU A 114 -1.21 -6.99 6.66
N THR A 115 -0.78 -7.46 7.82
CA THR A 115 -1.65 -7.62 9.00
C THR A 115 -2.21 -6.28 9.48
N GLN A 116 -1.38 -5.23 9.53
CA GLN A 116 -1.82 -3.89 9.91
C GLN A 116 -2.84 -3.31 8.90
N ILE A 117 -2.64 -3.53 7.60
CA ILE A 117 -3.56 -3.12 6.54
C ILE A 117 -4.89 -3.87 6.68
N ASP A 118 -4.86 -5.19 6.91
CA ASP A 118 -6.06 -6.01 7.05
C ASP A 118 -6.88 -5.65 8.31
N ALA A 119 -6.23 -5.17 9.36
CA ALA A 119 -6.89 -4.72 10.59
C ALA A 119 -7.68 -3.40 10.42
N CYS A 120 -7.42 -2.61 9.37
CA CYS A 120 -8.17 -1.38 9.12
C CYS A 120 -9.62 -1.71 8.74
N THR A 121 -10.57 -1.02 9.35
CA THR A 121 -12.01 -1.16 9.07
C THR A 121 -12.61 0.05 8.35
N THR A 122 -11.85 1.15 8.27
CA THR A 122 -12.23 2.37 7.54
C THR A 122 -11.07 2.91 6.72
N VAL A 123 -11.41 3.74 5.72
CA VAL A 123 -10.40 4.40 4.86
C VAL A 123 -9.55 5.37 5.66
N GLU A 124 -10.14 6.05 6.66
CA GLU A 124 -9.43 6.96 7.55
C GLU A 124 -8.36 6.24 8.38
N GLN A 125 -8.64 5.01 8.85
CA GLN A 125 -7.65 4.18 9.56
C GLN A 125 -6.51 3.81 8.63
N LEU A 126 -6.81 3.42 7.39
CA LEU A 126 -5.79 3.09 6.39
C LEU A 126 -4.94 4.31 6.02
N GLU A 127 -5.54 5.49 5.85
CA GLU A 127 -4.83 6.75 5.62
C GLU A 127 -3.90 7.08 6.79
N THR A 128 -4.41 6.98 8.03
CA THR A 128 -3.63 7.22 9.26
C THR A 128 -2.43 6.29 9.35
N LEU A 129 -2.59 5.02 8.97
CA LEU A 129 -1.51 4.02 8.99
C LEU A 129 -0.31 4.44 8.12
N TYR A 130 -0.55 5.17 7.03
CA TYR A 130 0.47 5.65 6.10
C TYR A 130 0.93 7.09 6.36
N THR A 131 0.26 7.81 7.27
CA THR A 131 0.57 9.22 7.54
C THR A 131 1.77 9.34 8.47
N TYR A 132 2.80 10.07 8.02
CA TYR A 132 3.94 10.42 8.84
C TYR A 132 3.60 11.55 9.81
N THR A 133 4.02 11.39 11.04
CA THR A 133 4.01 12.42 12.08
C THR A 133 5.44 12.73 12.52
N THR A 134 5.69 13.96 12.90
CA THR A 134 7.00 14.40 13.40
C THR A 134 6.87 14.64 14.90
N ASP A 135 7.73 14.02 15.69
CA ASP A 135 7.80 14.24 17.15
C ASP A 135 8.53 15.55 17.52
N ASP A 136 8.63 15.83 18.83
CA ASP A 136 9.26 17.04 19.35
C ASP A 136 10.78 17.10 19.06
N ASP A 137 11.41 15.95 18.78
CA ASP A 137 12.83 15.84 18.42
C ASP A 137 13.05 15.92 16.91
N GLY A 138 11.99 16.12 16.12
CA GLY A 138 12.02 16.21 14.66
C GLY A 138 12.10 14.87 13.95
N VAL A 139 11.89 13.75 14.65
CA VAL A 139 11.90 12.40 14.07
C VAL A 139 10.55 12.10 13.42
N GLN A 140 10.59 11.71 12.16
CA GLN A 140 9.40 11.30 11.43
C GLN A 140 9.13 9.80 11.61
N SER A 141 7.90 9.46 11.96
CA SER A 141 7.42 8.09 12.08
C SER A 141 5.98 7.94 11.60
N ARG A 142 5.57 6.74 11.30
CA ARG A 142 4.19 6.39 10.97
C ARG A 142 3.80 5.08 11.66
N PRO A 143 2.48 4.81 11.85
CA PRO A 143 2.02 3.57 12.47
C PRO A 143 2.34 2.30 11.66
N LEU A 144 2.37 2.38 10.32
CA LEU A 144 2.72 1.25 9.48
C LEU A 144 4.18 0.85 9.73
N ALA A 145 4.42 -0.44 9.94
CA ALA A 145 5.77 -0.99 10.04
C ALA A 145 6.65 -0.59 8.84
N GLU A 146 7.96 -0.60 9.03
CA GLU A 146 8.92 -0.24 8.00
C GLU A 146 9.89 -1.38 7.72
N PHE A 147 10.31 -1.47 6.46
CA PHE A 147 11.34 -2.42 6.06
C PHE A 147 12.69 -2.08 6.69
N PRO A 148 13.54 -3.10 6.94
CA PRO A 148 14.92 -2.86 7.37
C PRO A 148 15.68 -2.11 6.26
N LYS A 149 16.71 -1.36 6.67
CA LYS A 149 17.62 -0.73 5.72
C LYS A 149 18.37 -1.82 4.94
N GLU A 150 18.64 -1.53 3.66
CA GLU A 150 19.41 -2.45 2.82
C GLU A 150 20.76 -2.83 3.46
N VAL A 151 21.11 -4.12 3.33
CA VAL A 151 22.44 -4.62 3.66
C VAL A 151 23.30 -4.44 2.42
N VAL A 152 24.19 -3.48 2.45
CA VAL A 152 25.18 -3.22 1.38
C VAL A 152 26.35 -4.18 1.53
#